data_8982cfe22bb3d62eb2b1e121cfcd0013
#
_entry.id   8982cfe22bb3d62eb2b1e121cfcd0013
#
_cell.length_a   1.000
_cell.length_b   1.000
_cell.length_c   1.000
_cell.angle_alpha   90.00
_cell.angle_beta   90.00
_cell.angle_gamma   90.00
#
_symmetry.space_group_name_H-M   'P 1'
#
loop_
_entity.id
_entity.type
_entity.pdbx_description
1 polymer ?
#
loop_
_entity_poly.entity_id
_entity_poly.type
_entity_poly.pdbx_seq_one_letter_code
_entity_poly.pdbx_strand_id
1 'polypeptide(L)'
;MSNKPKIKIALIGLGRIAQKAYLPILANHSKVDPILCTRNNYTLNKLSNEYRIHKTCSSLDELILSKPDAAMVHSSTESHVLIIPKLLEAKIPVFVDKPLSYSLEESERILDIASKNKLPLYLGFNRRFAPLIKSLSEVPNPIQISWQKNRVDLAGNPRIFIFDDFIHVIDSLRFLGKGPIRNINVVSRVKDEKLENIQVQWQQGETLLLGGMNRISGITEEKIDFFSVGNKWVINNLNSGTHFTKEEENTLKFGDWESTLYKRGFVHMIEDWINVLEERSYNPESIEDIWETHHLCETILNKVLIS
;
A
#
# COMPACT_ATOMS: atom_id res chain seq x y z
N MET A 1 19.12 28.92 5.03
CA MET A 1 18.23 27.75 5.01
C MET A 1 16.96 28.13 5.76
N SER A 2 15.81 28.14 5.12
CA SER A 2 14.52 28.50 5.75
C SER A 2 14.21 27.49 6.83
N ASN A 3 14.14 27.94 8.08
CA ASN A 3 13.86 27.11 9.25
C ASN A 3 12.34 26.88 9.35
N LYS A 4 11.72 26.18 8.35
CA LYS A 4 10.34 25.79 8.46
C LYS A 4 10.18 24.83 9.65
N PRO A 5 9.14 24.97 10.48
CA PRO A 5 8.90 24.02 11.57
C PRO A 5 8.70 22.61 10.99
N LYS A 6 9.20 21.60 11.69
CA LYS A 6 9.01 20.21 11.32
C LYS A 6 7.53 19.80 11.44
N ILE A 7 7.07 18.95 10.54
CA ILE A 7 5.72 18.41 10.53
C ILE A 7 5.59 17.38 11.64
N LYS A 8 4.65 17.57 12.57
CA LYS A 8 4.36 16.63 13.66
C LYS A 8 3.52 15.49 13.11
N ILE A 9 4.13 14.32 12.88
CA ILE A 9 3.45 13.14 12.36
C ILE A 9 3.33 12.10 13.47
N ALA A 10 2.10 11.73 13.81
CA ALA A 10 1.81 10.68 14.77
C ALA A 10 1.84 9.31 14.12
N LEU A 11 2.55 8.35 14.74
CA LEU A 11 2.53 6.93 14.34
C LEU A 11 1.64 6.17 15.32
N ILE A 12 0.49 5.69 14.87
CA ILE A 12 -0.49 4.94 15.66
C ILE A 12 -0.38 3.46 15.35
N GLY A 13 -0.17 2.63 16.39
CA GLY A 13 0.04 1.20 16.21
C GLY A 13 1.52 0.89 15.88
N LEU A 14 2.31 0.64 16.91
CA LEU A 14 3.74 0.38 16.79
C LEU A 14 4.06 -1.11 16.66
N GLY A 15 3.30 -1.79 15.77
CA GLY A 15 3.46 -3.20 15.43
C GLY A 15 4.65 -3.46 14.50
N ARG A 16 4.72 -4.70 13.98
CA ARG A 16 5.83 -5.17 13.16
C ARG A 16 6.09 -4.32 11.93
N ILE A 17 5.04 -3.89 11.22
CA ILE A 17 5.20 -3.11 9.99
C ILE A 17 5.67 -1.69 10.29
N ALA A 18 5.11 -1.04 11.31
CA ALA A 18 5.54 0.28 11.75
C ALA A 18 7.04 0.30 12.09
N GLN A 19 7.52 -0.69 12.85
CA GLN A 19 8.92 -0.80 13.26
C GLN A 19 9.87 -1.13 12.10
N LYS A 20 9.42 -1.93 11.13
CA LYS A 20 10.28 -2.38 10.02
C LYS A 20 10.34 -1.41 8.85
N ALA A 21 9.23 -0.73 8.55
CA ALA A 21 9.09 0.02 7.31
C ALA A 21 8.93 1.53 7.50
N TYR A 22 8.19 1.97 8.50
CA TYR A 22 7.84 3.39 8.62
C TYR A 22 8.72 4.15 9.62
N LEU A 23 8.86 3.63 10.83
CA LEU A 23 9.62 4.29 11.89
C LEU A 23 11.10 4.56 11.52
N PRO A 24 11.85 3.64 10.89
CA PRO A 24 13.23 3.90 10.48
C PRO A 24 13.38 5.08 9.51
N ILE A 25 12.39 5.31 8.65
CA ILE A 25 12.39 6.42 7.69
C ILE A 25 12.00 7.72 8.42
N LEU A 26 10.86 7.71 9.11
CA LEU A 26 10.30 8.91 9.75
C LEU A 26 11.18 9.45 10.88
N ALA A 27 11.80 8.58 11.66
CA ALA A 27 12.70 8.99 12.75
C ALA A 27 13.96 9.74 12.27
N ASN A 28 14.40 9.45 11.03
CA ASN A 28 15.58 10.07 10.42
C ASN A 28 15.22 11.17 9.41
N HIS A 29 13.93 11.44 9.19
CA HIS A 29 13.51 12.40 8.18
C HIS A 29 13.68 13.85 8.65
N SER A 30 14.38 14.69 7.88
CA SER A 30 14.73 16.06 8.26
C SER A 30 13.54 16.98 8.50
N LYS A 31 12.42 16.75 7.80
CA LYS A 31 11.18 17.54 7.86
C LYS A 31 10.18 17.04 8.90
N VAL A 32 10.39 15.87 9.53
CA VAL A 32 9.43 15.22 10.42
C VAL A 32 9.82 15.33 11.88
N ASP A 33 8.84 15.56 12.74
CA ASP A 33 8.90 15.48 14.19
C ASP A 33 7.91 14.40 14.65
N PRO A 34 8.37 13.14 14.80
CA PRO A 34 7.47 12.01 15.02
C PRO A 34 6.91 11.98 16.45
N ILE A 35 5.65 11.55 16.57
CA ILE A 35 4.96 11.27 17.83
C ILE A 35 4.60 9.78 17.84
N LEU A 36 5.01 9.06 18.87
CA LEU A 36 4.68 7.61 19.00
C LEU A 36 3.38 7.43 19.77
N CYS A 37 2.47 6.60 19.23
CA CYS A 37 1.20 6.32 19.89
C CYS A 37 0.89 4.82 19.90
N THR A 38 0.82 4.21 21.10
CA THR A 38 0.37 2.84 21.30
C THR A 38 -0.05 2.60 22.76
N ARG A 39 -1.05 1.73 22.95
CA ARG A 39 -1.49 1.31 24.30
C ARG A 39 -0.49 0.41 25.03
N ASN A 40 0.49 -0.15 24.32
CA ASN A 40 1.52 -0.99 24.91
C ASN A 40 2.68 -0.14 25.42
N ASN A 41 2.69 0.16 26.72
CA ASN A 41 3.69 1.00 27.37
C ASN A 41 5.13 0.44 27.24
N TYR A 42 5.29 -0.88 27.25
CA TYR A 42 6.61 -1.49 27.03
C TYR A 42 7.15 -1.15 25.63
N THR A 43 6.36 -1.36 24.61
CA THR A 43 6.72 -1.03 23.22
C THR A 43 6.96 0.48 23.05
N LEU A 44 6.10 1.31 23.67
CA LEU A 44 6.21 2.76 23.61
C LEU A 44 7.54 3.24 24.18
N ASN A 45 7.88 2.84 25.41
CA ASN A 45 9.12 3.22 26.08
C ASN A 45 10.35 2.68 25.34
N LYS A 46 10.32 1.43 24.89
CA LYS A 46 11.41 0.82 24.12
C LYS A 46 11.73 1.65 22.87
N LEU A 47 10.73 1.92 22.02
CA LEU A 47 10.94 2.63 20.76
C LEU A 47 11.25 4.11 20.95
N SER A 48 10.64 4.76 21.95
CA SER A 48 10.98 6.12 22.36
C SER A 48 12.47 6.26 22.68
N ASN A 49 13.01 5.35 23.48
CA ASN A 49 14.43 5.35 23.84
C ASN A 49 15.34 4.99 22.65
N GLU A 50 14.99 3.95 21.89
CA GLU A 50 15.76 3.46 20.74
C GLU A 50 15.93 4.54 19.65
N TYR A 51 14.84 5.24 19.32
CA TYR A 51 14.83 6.29 18.30
C TYR A 51 14.98 7.72 18.85
N ARG A 52 15.10 7.89 20.17
CA ARG A 52 15.20 9.20 20.84
C ARG A 52 14.01 10.12 20.52
N ILE A 53 12.82 9.52 20.44
CA ILE A 53 11.56 10.24 20.21
C ILE A 53 10.88 10.47 21.55
N HIS A 54 10.87 11.72 22.04
CA HIS A 54 10.34 12.06 23.36
C HIS A 54 8.83 12.33 23.38
N LYS A 55 8.21 12.57 22.20
CA LYS A 55 6.76 12.79 22.10
C LYS A 55 6.06 11.46 22.02
N THR A 56 5.32 11.11 23.05
CA THR A 56 4.61 9.83 23.14
C THR A 56 3.20 10.03 23.67
N CYS A 57 2.27 9.19 23.22
CA CYS A 57 0.87 9.13 23.67
C CYS A 57 0.49 7.66 23.93
N SER A 58 -0.24 7.42 25.01
CA SER A 58 -0.72 6.08 25.37
C SER A 58 -2.13 5.78 24.86
N SER A 59 -2.86 6.80 24.37
CA SER A 59 -4.22 6.69 23.85
C SER A 59 -4.45 7.59 22.62
N LEU A 60 -5.50 7.27 21.86
CA LEU A 60 -5.93 8.08 20.72
C LEU A 60 -6.42 9.46 21.16
N ASP A 61 -7.13 9.53 22.28
CA ASP A 61 -7.67 10.80 22.80
C ASP A 61 -6.55 11.74 23.24
N GLU A 62 -5.54 11.23 23.94
CA GLU A 62 -4.32 11.98 24.26
C GLU A 62 -3.61 12.50 23.02
N LEU A 63 -3.51 11.65 21.97
CA LEU A 63 -2.91 12.04 20.71
C LEU A 63 -3.69 13.18 20.02
N ILE A 64 -5.00 13.07 19.94
CA ILE A 64 -5.85 14.11 19.33
C ILE A 64 -5.69 15.44 20.09
N LEU A 65 -5.64 15.41 21.40
CA LEU A 65 -5.40 16.60 22.24
C LEU A 65 -4.01 17.24 21.99
N SER A 66 -3.02 16.43 21.59
CA SER A 66 -1.68 16.93 21.26
C SER A 66 -1.60 17.69 19.93
N LYS A 67 -2.67 17.66 19.13
CA LYS A 67 -2.83 18.34 17.83
C LYS A 67 -1.64 18.08 16.89
N PRO A 68 -1.43 16.83 16.44
CA PRO A 68 -0.45 16.54 15.39
C PRO A 68 -0.89 17.16 14.06
N ASP A 69 0.06 17.44 13.18
CA ASP A 69 -0.23 17.94 11.82
C ASP A 69 -0.79 16.84 10.92
N ALA A 70 -0.47 15.57 11.20
CA ALA A 70 -1.00 14.38 10.52
C ALA A 70 -0.84 13.14 11.41
N ALA A 71 -1.56 12.06 11.05
CA ALA A 71 -1.42 10.75 11.68
C ALA A 71 -1.18 9.65 10.64
N MET A 72 -0.34 8.68 10.98
CA MET A 72 -0.11 7.46 10.22
C MET A 72 -0.59 6.26 11.03
N VAL A 73 -1.57 5.51 10.51
CA VAL A 73 -2.23 4.40 11.19
C VAL A 73 -1.65 3.08 10.68
N HIS A 74 -0.99 2.34 11.57
CA HIS A 74 -0.35 1.04 11.33
C HIS A 74 -0.84 -0.04 12.31
N SER A 75 -2.00 0.19 12.89
CA SER A 75 -2.67 -0.78 13.75
C SER A 75 -3.28 -1.93 12.94
N SER A 76 -3.93 -2.90 13.61
CA SER A 76 -4.65 -3.94 12.88
C SER A 76 -5.81 -3.35 12.07
N THR A 77 -6.11 -3.96 10.91
CA THR A 77 -7.13 -3.48 9.98
C THR A 77 -8.50 -3.31 10.64
N GLU A 78 -8.86 -4.21 11.56
CA GLU A 78 -10.14 -4.14 12.30
C GLU A 78 -10.26 -2.88 13.16
N SER A 79 -9.14 -2.28 13.54
CA SER A 79 -9.15 -1.05 14.34
C SER A 79 -9.23 0.23 13.50
N HIS A 80 -9.02 0.16 12.18
CA HIS A 80 -9.05 1.33 11.29
C HIS A 80 -10.39 2.05 11.35
N VAL A 81 -11.49 1.29 11.37
CA VAL A 81 -12.87 1.81 11.41
C VAL A 81 -13.22 2.60 12.68
N LEU A 82 -12.45 2.41 13.74
CA LEU A 82 -12.60 3.15 15.01
C LEU A 82 -11.64 4.32 15.12
N ILE A 83 -10.47 4.23 14.53
CA ILE A 83 -9.39 5.22 14.66
C ILE A 83 -9.51 6.32 13.62
N ILE A 84 -9.66 5.95 12.34
CA ILE A 84 -9.59 6.90 11.22
C ILE A 84 -10.73 7.94 11.27
N PRO A 85 -12.00 7.57 11.51
CA PRO A 85 -13.09 8.56 11.64
C PRO A 85 -12.80 9.62 12.70
N LYS A 86 -12.34 9.22 13.90
CA LYS A 86 -12.03 10.16 14.98
C LYS A 86 -10.91 11.15 14.61
N LEU A 87 -9.89 10.70 13.87
CA LEU A 87 -8.82 11.56 13.39
C LEU A 87 -9.35 12.58 12.35
N LEU A 88 -10.14 12.11 11.37
CA LEU A 88 -10.72 12.96 10.34
C LEU A 88 -11.72 13.97 10.92
N GLU A 89 -12.53 13.57 11.90
CA GLU A 89 -13.44 14.47 12.63
C GLU A 89 -12.65 15.53 13.43
N ALA A 90 -11.50 15.17 13.99
CA ALA A 90 -10.57 16.09 14.65
C ALA A 90 -9.75 16.94 13.65
N LYS A 91 -10.04 16.87 12.34
CA LYS A 91 -9.35 17.61 11.26
C LYS A 91 -7.88 17.25 11.10
N ILE A 92 -7.51 16.01 11.41
CA ILE A 92 -6.15 15.49 11.27
C ILE A 92 -6.09 14.67 9.96
N PRO A 93 -5.24 15.05 8.97
CA PRO A 93 -4.95 14.25 7.78
C PRO A 93 -4.43 12.86 8.15
N VAL A 94 -4.84 11.83 7.39
CA VAL A 94 -4.54 10.45 7.73
C VAL A 94 -3.82 9.74 6.60
N PHE A 95 -2.68 9.15 6.91
CA PHE A 95 -2.12 8.02 6.17
C PHE A 95 -2.55 6.73 6.86
N VAL A 96 -2.91 5.71 6.12
CA VAL A 96 -3.23 4.39 6.69
C VAL A 96 -2.55 3.28 5.89
N ASP A 97 -2.05 2.26 6.59
CA ASP A 97 -1.55 1.06 5.91
C ASP A 97 -2.72 0.28 5.29
N LYS A 98 -2.45 -0.41 4.21
CA LYS A 98 -3.47 -1.20 3.49
C LYS A 98 -3.89 -2.46 4.30
N PRO A 99 -5.10 -2.96 4.12
CA PRO A 99 -6.24 -2.32 3.45
C PRO A 99 -6.85 -1.23 4.32
N LEU A 100 -7.73 -0.42 3.74
CA LEU A 100 -8.49 0.57 4.52
C LEU A 100 -9.44 -0.12 5.51
N SER A 101 -10.18 -1.14 5.05
CA SER A 101 -10.96 -2.09 5.83
C SER A 101 -11.06 -3.42 5.09
N TYR A 102 -11.47 -4.48 5.79
CA TYR A 102 -11.89 -5.74 5.18
C TYR A 102 -13.32 -5.70 4.61
N SER A 103 -14.09 -4.62 4.85
CA SER A 103 -15.43 -4.38 4.33
C SER A 103 -15.43 -3.20 3.37
N LEU A 104 -16.07 -3.37 2.19
CA LEU A 104 -16.26 -2.28 1.26
C LEU A 104 -17.13 -1.17 1.88
N GLU A 105 -18.22 -1.53 2.55
CA GLU A 105 -19.14 -0.59 3.21
C GLU A 105 -18.42 0.27 4.26
N GLU A 106 -17.57 -0.35 5.10
CA GLU A 106 -16.76 0.39 6.08
C GLU A 106 -15.74 1.31 5.39
N SER A 107 -15.13 0.86 4.30
CA SER A 107 -14.22 1.67 3.49
C SER A 107 -14.94 2.89 2.90
N GLU A 108 -16.13 2.70 2.32
CA GLU A 108 -16.96 3.78 1.78
C GLU A 108 -17.32 4.82 2.84
N ARG A 109 -17.69 4.37 4.05
CA ARG A 109 -17.97 5.27 5.17
C ARG A 109 -16.77 6.14 5.55
N ILE A 110 -15.58 5.55 5.61
CA ILE A 110 -14.34 6.29 5.92
C ILE A 110 -14.00 7.29 4.81
N LEU A 111 -14.10 6.88 3.55
CA LEU A 111 -13.85 7.71 2.38
C LEU A 111 -14.82 8.90 2.32
N ASP A 112 -16.10 8.67 2.63
CA ASP A 112 -17.12 9.72 2.71
C ASP A 112 -16.80 10.77 3.79
N ILE A 113 -16.33 10.34 4.97
CA ILE A 113 -15.90 11.25 6.04
C ILE A 113 -14.69 12.09 5.58
N ALA A 114 -13.70 11.48 4.93
CA ALA A 114 -12.53 12.19 4.41
C ALA A 114 -12.95 13.23 3.35
N SER A 115 -13.82 12.84 2.42
CA SER A 115 -14.34 13.68 1.35
C SER A 115 -15.14 14.88 1.91
N LYS A 116 -16.09 14.65 2.81
CA LYS A 116 -16.89 15.70 3.46
C LYS A 116 -16.04 16.71 4.22
N ASN A 117 -14.96 16.24 4.84
CA ASN A 117 -14.03 17.10 5.57
C ASN A 117 -12.95 17.73 4.67
N LYS A 118 -12.88 17.35 3.40
CA LYS A 118 -11.82 17.76 2.45
C LYS A 118 -10.41 17.56 3.03
N LEU A 119 -10.20 16.40 3.67
CA LEU A 119 -8.92 16.04 4.28
C LEU A 119 -8.22 14.97 3.46
N PRO A 120 -6.89 15.05 3.33
CA PRO A 120 -6.10 13.97 2.77
C PRO A 120 -6.31 12.67 3.55
N LEU A 121 -6.73 11.62 2.83
CA LEU A 121 -6.69 10.24 3.27
C LEU A 121 -5.80 9.50 2.28
N TYR A 122 -4.66 9.01 2.75
CA TYR A 122 -3.63 8.39 1.94
C TYR A 122 -3.49 6.91 2.29
N LEU A 123 -3.56 6.03 1.31
CA LEU A 123 -3.43 4.59 1.53
C LEU A 123 -2.04 4.08 1.13
N GLY A 124 -1.44 3.27 1.98
CA GLY A 124 -0.05 2.80 1.88
C GLY A 124 0.21 1.78 0.78
N PHE A 125 -0.09 2.10 -0.47
CA PHE A 125 0.22 1.26 -1.64
C PHE A 125 1.67 1.41 -2.10
N ASN A 126 2.60 0.92 -1.29
CA ASN A 126 4.03 1.10 -1.48
C ASN A 126 4.57 0.65 -2.85
N ARG A 127 3.95 -0.35 -3.50
CA ARG A 127 4.45 -0.89 -4.77
C ARG A 127 4.41 0.11 -5.91
N ARG A 128 3.45 1.02 -5.92
CA ARG A 128 3.35 2.13 -6.89
C ARG A 128 4.61 3.01 -6.89
N PHE A 129 5.30 3.06 -5.75
CA PHE A 129 6.50 3.89 -5.50
C PHE A 129 7.81 3.09 -5.58
N ALA A 130 7.74 1.77 -5.78
CA ALA A 130 8.94 0.96 -6.02
C ALA A 130 9.60 1.40 -7.34
N PRO A 131 10.90 1.77 -7.36
CA PRO A 131 11.50 2.43 -8.52
C PRO A 131 11.33 1.68 -9.83
N LEU A 132 11.49 0.34 -9.82
CA LEU A 132 11.29 -0.49 -11.02
C LEU A 132 9.83 -0.52 -11.49
N ILE A 133 8.86 -0.33 -10.61
CA ILE A 133 7.43 -0.27 -10.96
C ILE A 133 7.05 1.14 -11.39
N LYS A 134 7.55 2.15 -10.69
CA LYS A 134 7.31 3.55 -11.05
C LYS A 134 7.78 3.84 -12.48
N SER A 135 8.94 3.33 -12.88
CA SER A 135 9.42 3.48 -14.26
C SER A 135 8.50 2.82 -15.30
N LEU A 136 7.87 1.69 -14.96
CA LEU A 136 6.90 1.03 -15.85
C LEU A 136 5.61 1.85 -16.02
N SER A 137 5.19 2.62 -15.02
CA SER A 137 3.99 3.46 -15.13
C SER A 137 4.14 4.61 -16.14
N GLU A 138 5.37 4.93 -16.52
CA GLU A 138 5.71 5.96 -17.51
C GLU A 138 5.80 5.40 -18.94
N VAL A 139 5.81 4.05 -19.09
CA VAL A 139 5.84 3.41 -20.40
C VAL A 139 4.48 3.58 -21.10
N PRO A 140 4.44 4.14 -22.30
CA PRO A 140 3.18 4.32 -23.02
C PRO A 140 2.62 3.01 -23.56
N ASN A 141 1.30 2.94 -23.68
CA ASN A 141 0.57 1.88 -24.35
C ASN A 141 0.98 0.46 -23.94
N PRO A 142 0.86 0.09 -22.65
CA PRO A 142 1.09 -1.28 -22.25
C PRO A 142 0.08 -2.22 -22.93
N ILE A 143 0.55 -3.37 -23.39
CA ILE A 143 -0.27 -4.38 -24.10
C ILE A 143 -0.76 -5.43 -23.11
N GLN A 144 0.17 -5.91 -22.27
CA GLN A 144 -0.10 -6.97 -21.30
C GLN A 144 0.77 -6.78 -20.07
N ILE A 145 0.18 -7.02 -18.89
CA ILE A 145 0.91 -7.02 -17.62
C ILE A 145 0.49 -8.25 -16.84
N SER A 146 1.47 -9.05 -16.41
CA SER A 146 1.25 -10.19 -15.51
C SER A 146 1.95 -9.95 -14.19
N TRP A 147 1.25 -10.18 -13.08
CA TRP A 147 1.81 -10.03 -11.73
C TRP A 147 1.51 -11.27 -10.91
N GLN A 148 2.53 -12.07 -10.62
CA GLN A 148 2.44 -13.26 -9.79
C GLN A 148 3.10 -13.00 -8.44
N LYS A 149 2.37 -13.31 -7.34
CA LYS A 149 2.88 -13.20 -5.98
C LYS A 149 2.59 -14.49 -5.22
N ASN A 150 3.63 -15.15 -4.74
CA ASN A 150 3.51 -16.45 -4.09
C ASN A 150 3.92 -16.39 -2.61
N ARG A 151 3.35 -17.30 -1.81
CA ARG A 151 3.64 -17.50 -0.40
C ARG A 151 3.79 -18.99 -0.10
N VAL A 152 4.54 -19.30 0.94
CA VAL A 152 4.69 -20.65 1.46
C VAL A 152 3.70 -20.82 2.62
N ASP A 153 2.92 -21.88 2.58
CA ASP A 153 2.11 -22.39 3.71
C ASP A 153 1.19 -21.32 4.36
N LEU A 154 0.49 -20.53 3.55
CA LEU A 154 -0.28 -19.39 4.01
C LEU A 154 -1.73 -19.36 3.48
N ALA A 155 -2.31 -20.54 3.14
CA ALA A 155 -3.73 -20.64 2.78
C ALA A 155 -4.62 -20.06 3.90
N GLY A 156 -5.71 -19.41 3.57
CA GLY A 156 -6.52 -18.73 4.57
C GLY A 156 -7.89 -18.27 4.10
N ASN A 157 -8.61 -17.63 5.01
CA ASN A 157 -9.92 -17.06 4.71
C ASN A 157 -9.87 -16.20 3.44
N PRO A 158 -10.79 -16.41 2.47
CA PRO A 158 -10.75 -15.71 1.18
C PRO A 158 -10.74 -14.17 1.30
N ARG A 159 -11.52 -13.59 2.21
CA ARG A 159 -11.57 -12.14 2.43
C ARG A 159 -10.22 -11.59 2.90
N ILE A 160 -9.63 -12.22 3.94
CA ILE A 160 -8.32 -11.82 4.46
C ILE A 160 -7.24 -12.05 3.41
N PHE A 161 -7.27 -13.16 2.67
CA PHE A 161 -6.35 -13.42 1.59
C PHE A 161 -6.35 -12.29 0.55
N ILE A 162 -7.55 -11.88 0.10
CA ILE A 162 -7.70 -10.87 -0.96
C ILE A 162 -7.35 -9.49 -0.42
N PHE A 163 -7.94 -9.04 0.68
CA PHE A 163 -7.77 -7.68 1.17
C PHE A 163 -6.43 -7.42 1.88
N ASP A 164 -5.82 -8.45 2.52
CA ASP A 164 -4.56 -8.23 3.24
C ASP A 164 -3.31 -8.43 2.37
N ASP A 165 -3.35 -9.33 1.38
CA ASP A 165 -2.15 -9.66 0.61
C ASP A 165 -2.33 -9.53 -0.91
N PHE A 166 -3.42 -10.07 -1.47
CA PHE A 166 -3.66 -10.02 -2.91
C PHE A 166 -4.03 -8.61 -3.41
N ILE A 167 -4.54 -7.74 -2.55
CA ILE A 167 -4.77 -6.32 -2.85
C ILE A 167 -3.54 -5.63 -3.44
N HIS A 168 -2.34 -6.04 -3.04
CA HIS A 168 -1.11 -5.50 -3.63
C HIS A 168 -0.97 -5.81 -5.12
N VAL A 169 -1.38 -6.99 -5.55
CA VAL A 169 -1.39 -7.38 -6.97
C VAL A 169 -2.47 -6.62 -7.71
N ILE A 170 -3.67 -6.60 -7.14
CA ILE A 170 -4.84 -5.91 -7.71
C ILE A 170 -4.54 -4.42 -7.89
N ASP A 171 -4.07 -3.77 -6.84
CA ASP A 171 -3.72 -2.35 -6.85
C ASP A 171 -2.63 -2.02 -7.87
N SER A 172 -1.55 -2.80 -7.88
CA SER A 172 -0.41 -2.55 -8.77
C SER A 172 -0.77 -2.74 -10.24
N LEU A 173 -1.56 -3.76 -10.56
CA LEU A 173 -2.07 -3.97 -11.92
C LEU A 173 -2.99 -2.83 -12.35
N ARG A 174 -3.91 -2.42 -11.46
CA ARG A 174 -4.82 -1.29 -11.71
C ARG A 174 -4.06 0.03 -11.91
N PHE A 175 -3.01 0.26 -11.13
CA PHE A 175 -2.13 1.43 -11.26
C PHE A 175 -1.36 1.47 -12.59
N LEU A 176 -0.87 0.33 -13.07
CA LEU A 176 -0.13 0.22 -14.33
C LEU A 176 -1.05 0.19 -15.56
N GLY A 177 -2.26 -0.35 -15.41
CA GLY A 177 -3.30 -0.28 -16.43
C GLY A 177 -3.92 1.11 -16.50
N LYS A 178 -4.49 1.48 -17.64
CA LYS A 178 -5.14 2.80 -17.83
C LYS A 178 -6.50 2.62 -18.50
N GLY A 179 -7.48 3.38 -18.02
CA GLY A 179 -8.84 3.37 -18.57
C GLY A 179 -9.81 2.44 -17.82
N PRO A 180 -11.02 2.23 -18.35
CA PRO A 180 -12.07 1.47 -17.66
C PRO A 180 -11.77 -0.03 -17.62
N ILE A 181 -12.17 -0.67 -16.52
CA ILE A 181 -12.04 -2.12 -16.29
C ILE A 181 -13.22 -2.85 -16.92
N ARG A 182 -12.93 -3.94 -17.64
CA ARG A 182 -13.92 -4.80 -18.31
C ARG A 182 -13.52 -6.27 -18.21
N ASN A 183 -14.50 -7.17 -18.39
CA ASN A 183 -14.27 -8.62 -18.58
C ASN A 183 -13.49 -9.28 -17.43
N ILE A 184 -13.87 -9.00 -16.18
CA ILE A 184 -13.23 -9.58 -15.00
C ILE A 184 -13.57 -11.07 -14.93
N ASN A 185 -12.54 -11.92 -15.06
CA ASN A 185 -12.61 -13.36 -14.87
C ASN A 185 -11.75 -13.77 -13.66
N VAL A 186 -12.25 -14.71 -12.85
CA VAL A 186 -11.60 -15.22 -11.65
C VAL A 186 -11.64 -16.73 -11.66
N VAL A 187 -10.50 -17.35 -11.44
CA VAL A 187 -10.37 -18.79 -11.21
C VAL A 187 -9.67 -19.00 -9.87
N SER A 188 -10.24 -19.82 -9.00
CA SER A 188 -9.71 -20.02 -7.67
C SER A 188 -9.71 -21.50 -7.27
N ARG A 189 -8.85 -21.81 -6.30
CA ARG A 189 -8.85 -23.08 -5.60
C ARG A 189 -9.09 -22.83 -4.13
N VAL A 190 -10.25 -23.24 -3.65
CA VAL A 190 -10.63 -23.24 -2.24
C VAL A 190 -10.65 -24.68 -1.73
N LYS A 191 -10.02 -24.93 -0.59
CA LYS A 191 -10.03 -26.23 0.09
C LYS A 191 -10.23 -26.00 1.59
N ASP A 192 -11.12 -26.74 2.21
CA ASP A 192 -11.44 -26.62 3.63
C ASP A 192 -11.70 -25.16 4.06
N GLU A 193 -12.54 -24.44 3.29
CA GLU A 193 -12.88 -23.03 3.44
C GLU A 193 -11.68 -22.05 3.34
N LYS A 194 -10.52 -22.53 2.95
CA LYS A 194 -9.32 -21.72 2.77
C LYS A 194 -9.01 -21.53 1.29
N LEU A 195 -8.78 -20.28 0.90
CA LEU A 195 -8.27 -19.96 -0.42
C LEU A 195 -6.78 -20.31 -0.48
N GLU A 196 -6.41 -21.19 -1.39
CA GLU A 196 -5.04 -21.65 -1.63
C GLU A 196 -4.39 -20.92 -2.80
N ASN A 197 -5.17 -20.73 -3.87
CA ASN A 197 -4.68 -20.14 -5.11
C ASN A 197 -5.81 -19.31 -5.75
N ILE A 198 -5.42 -18.20 -6.37
CA ILE A 198 -6.30 -17.37 -7.18
C ILE A 198 -5.58 -16.87 -8.42
N GLN A 199 -6.30 -16.84 -9.52
CA GLN A 199 -5.91 -16.13 -10.74
C GLN A 199 -7.06 -15.23 -11.18
N VAL A 200 -6.72 -14.00 -11.54
CA VAL A 200 -7.66 -13.02 -12.07
C VAL A 200 -7.14 -12.48 -13.38
N GLN A 201 -8.04 -12.18 -14.28
CA GLN A 201 -7.71 -11.40 -15.48
C GLN A 201 -8.81 -10.40 -15.77
N TRP A 202 -8.41 -9.25 -16.28
CA TRP A 202 -9.35 -8.26 -16.81
C TRP A 202 -8.68 -7.44 -17.90
N GLN A 203 -9.49 -6.73 -18.67
CA GLN A 203 -9.04 -5.72 -19.61
C GLN A 203 -9.22 -4.35 -18.98
N GLN A 204 -8.19 -3.49 -19.04
CA GLN A 204 -8.26 -2.10 -18.60
C GLN A 204 -7.80 -1.19 -19.73
N GLY A 205 -8.73 -0.42 -20.32
CA GLY A 205 -8.50 0.20 -21.61
C GLY A 205 -8.18 -0.87 -22.67
N GLU A 206 -7.01 -0.77 -23.31
CA GLU A 206 -6.50 -1.75 -24.28
C GLU A 206 -5.52 -2.76 -23.67
N THR A 207 -5.23 -2.67 -22.37
CA THR A 207 -4.23 -3.51 -21.70
C THR A 207 -4.88 -4.76 -21.12
N LEU A 208 -4.32 -5.94 -21.39
CA LEU A 208 -4.68 -7.19 -20.74
C LEU A 208 -3.91 -7.33 -19.42
N LEU A 209 -4.61 -7.48 -18.31
CA LEU A 209 -4.06 -7.57 -16.98
C LEU A 209 -4.31 -8.97 -16.38
N LEU A 210 -3.24 -9.60 -15.87
CA LEU A 210 -3.27 -10.93 -15.26
C LEU A 210 -2.64 -10.87 -13.87
N GLY A 211 -3.41 -11.22 -12.85
CA GLY A 211 -2.95 -11.29 -11.46
C GLY A 211 -3.04 -12.69 -10.92
N GLY A 212 -2.01 -13.14 -10.20
CA GLY A 212 -2.03 -14.45 -9.56
C GLY A 212 -1.42 -14.43 -8.17
N MET A 213 -1.95 -15.29 -7.28
CA MET A 213 -1.33 -15.57 -5.99
C MET A 213 -1.54 -17.04 -5.61
N ASN A 214 -0.43 -17.72 -5.34
CA ASN A 214 -0.43 -19.06 -4.79
C ASN A 214 0.14 -19.01 -3.36
N ARG A 215 -0.66 -19.42 -2.36
CA ARG A 215 -0.27 -19.42 -0.93
C ARG A 215 0.10 -20.79 -0.38
N ILE A 216 0.20 -21.78 -1.26
CA ILE A 216 0.75 -23.12 -0.98
C ILE A 216 1.96 -23.39 -1.89
N SER A 217 2.68 -22.34 -2.29
CA SER A 217 3.86 -22.42 -3.14
C SER A 217 5.09 -22.91 -2.37
N GLY A 218 6.06 -23.49 -3.09
CA GLY A 218 7.36 -23.84 -2.53
C GLY A 218 8.28 -22.64 -2.27
N ILE A 219 7.89 -21.42 -2.68
CA ILE A 219 8.70 -20.20 -2.56
C ILE A 219 7.86 -18.96 -2.30
N THR A 220 8.40 -18.03 -1.51
CA THR A 220 7.86 -16.67 -1.39
C THR A 220 8.55 -15.79 -2.42
N GLU A 221 7.77 -15.33 -3.41
CA GLU A 221 8.30 -14.51 -4.51
C GLU A 221 7.25 -13.52 -5.03
N GLU A 222 7.73 -12.58 -5.83
CA GLU A 222 6.90 -11.63 -6.55
C GLU A 222 7.53 -11.40 -7.94
N LYS A 223 6.82 -11.75 -9.01
CA LYS A 223 7.30 -11.65 -10.40
C LYS A 223 6.33 -10.85 -11.24
N ILE A 224 6.86 -9.94 -12.03
CA ILE A 224 6.09 -9.08 -12.93
C ILE A 224 6.66 -9.24 -14.35
N ASP A 225 5.79 -9.52 -15.31
CA ASP A 225 6.07 -9.42 -16.73
C ASP A 225 5.23 -8.27 -17.31
N PHE A 226 5.90 -7.28 -17.90
CA PHE A 226 5.26 -6.10 -18.50
C PHE A 226 5.64 -6.03 -19.97
N PHE A 227 4.66 -5.83 -20.86
CA PHE A 227 4.86 -5.79 -22.30
C PHE A 227 4.31 -4.48 -22.88
N SER A 228 5.09 -3.84 -23.72
CA SER A 228 4.67 -2.80 -24.66
C SER A 228 5.22 -3.12 -26.05
N VAL A 229 4.83 -2.36 -27.07
CA VAL A 229 5.27 -2.63 -28.44
C VAL A 229 6.81 -2.64 -28.51
N GLY A 230 7.38 -3.77 -28.92
CA GLY A 230 8.84 -3.97 -29.07
C GLY A 230 9.63 -4.04 -27.77
N ASN A 231 8.96 -4.12 -26.61
CA ASN A 231 9.63 -4.16 -25.32
C ASN A 231 8.98 -5.16 -24.38
N LYS A 232 9.79 -5.79 -23.54
CA LYS A 232 9.38 -6.63 -22.42
C LYS A 232 10.23 -6.33 -21.20
N TRP A 233 9.61 -6.19 -20.04
CA TRP A 233 10.30 -6.13 -18.74
C TRP A 233 9.91 -7.34 -17.89
N VAL A 234 10.89 -7.91 -17.24
CA VAL A 234 10.71 -8.95 -16.22
C VAL A 234 11.29 -8.41 -14.91
N ILE A 235 10.45 -8.24 -13.89
CA ILE A 235 10.88 -7.75 -12.57
C ILE A 235 10.73 -8.86 -11.54
N ASN A 236 11.77 -9.07 -10.73
CA ASN A 236 11.82 -10.10 -9.71
C ASN A 236 11.93 -9.46 -8.32
N ASN A 237 10.96 -9.78 -7.44
CA ASN A 237 10.91 -9.36 -6.03
C ASN A 237 11.07 -7.84 -5.80
N LEU A 238 10.76 -7.01 -6.79
CA LEU A 238 11.00 -5.55 -6.80
C LEU A 238 12.48 -5.19 -6.58
N ASN A 239 13.39 -6.12 -6.79
CA ASN A 239 14.81 -5.98 -6.46
C ASN A 239 15.72 -5.99 -7.68
N SER A 240 15.33 -6.66 -8.73
CA SER A 240 16.08 -6.76 -9.98
C SER A 240 15.13 -7.03 -11.14
N GLY A 241 15.64 -6.91 -12.35
CA GLY A 241 14.87 -7.25 -13.54
C GLY A 241 15.71 -7.28 -14.79
N THR A 242 15.03 -7.52 -15.91
CA THR A 242 15.60 -7.48 -17.26
C THR A 242 14.64 -6.73 -18.18
N HIS A 243 15.18 -5.84 -18.99
CA HIS A 243 14.48 -5.19 -20.08
C HIS A 243 14.96 -5.79 -21.39
N PHE A 244 14.04 -6.34 -22.17
CA PHE A 244 14.28 -6.90 -23.48
C PHE A 244 13.76 -5.93 -24.55
N THR A 245 14.62 -5.57 -25.51
CA THR A 245 14.28 -4.74 -26.66
C THR A 245 15.16 -5.12 -27.84
N LYS A 246 14.60 -5.28 -29.05
CA LYS A 246 15.35 -5.68 -30.25
C LYS A 246 16.22 -6.94 -30.07
N GLU A 247 15.69 -7.93 -29.31
CA GLU A 247 16.42 -9.17 -28.95
C GLU A 247 17.62 -8.99 -28.02
N GLU A 248 17.86 -7.77 -27.52
CA GLU A 248 18.91 -7.48 -26.53
C GLU A 248 18.37 -7.53 -25.10
N GLU A 249 19.22 -7.94 -24.17
CA GLU A 249 18.91 -8.02 -22.73
C GLU A 249 19.65 -6.94 -21.95
N ASN A 250 18.91 -6.07 -21.28
CA ASN A 250 19.46 -5.06 -20.39
C ASN A 250 19.10 -5.37 -18.94
N THR A 251 20.11 -5.65 -18.13
CA THR A 251 19.92 -5.96 -16.71
C THR A 251 19.50 -4.70 -15.94
N LEU A 252 18.42 -4.81 -15.16
CA LEU A 252 17.95 -3.80 -14.23
C LEU A 252 18.34 -4.21 -12.81
N LYS A 253 19.22 -3.45 -12.18
CA LYS A 253 19.70 -3.70 -10.82
C LYS A 253 19.89 -2.39 -10.04
N PHE A 254 19.85 -2.50 -8.75
CA PHE A 254 20.18 -1.40 -7.84
C PHE A 254 21.66 -1.40 -7.50
N GLY A 255 22.17 -0.28 -7.02
CA GLY A 255 23.48 -0.20 -6.39
C GLY A 255 23.53 -1.00 -5.09
N ASP A 256 24.74 -1.32 -4.64
CA ASP A 256 24.96 -2.18 -3.48
C ASP A 256 24.45 -1.58 -2.16
N TRP A 257 24.38 -0.27 -2.05
CA TRP A 257 23.95 0.46 -0.86
C TRP A 257 22.45 0.78 -0.80
N GLU A 258 21.68 0.41 -1.83
CA GLU A 258 20.24 0.69 -1.86
C GLU A 258 19.47 -0.19 -0.87
N SER A 259 18.75 0.45 0.03
CA SER A 259 18.00 -0.25 1.07
C SER A 259 16.79 -1.03 0.54
N THR A 260 16.36 -2.06 1.25
CA THR A 260 15.12 -2.78 0.95
C THR A 260 13.89 -1.85 0.98
N LEU A 261 13.88 -0.87 1.87
CA LEU A 261 12.78 0.09 1.98
C LEU A 261 12.70 1.01 0.76
N TYR A 262 13.83 1.41 0.19
CA TYR A 262 13.90 2.14 -1.06
C TYR A 262 13.38 1.29 -2.24
N LYS A 263 13.96 0.09 -2.42
CA LYS A 263 13.60 -0.83 -3.50
C LYS A 263 12.11 -1.19 -3.52
N ARG A 264 11.50 -1.30 -2.34
CA ARG A 264 10.08 -1.62 -2.18
C ARG A 264 9.16 -0.39 -2.16
N GLY A 265 9.69 0.81 -2.39
CA GLY A 265 8.93 2.04 -2.55
C GLY A 265 8.48 2.73 -1.26
N PHE A 266 8.85 2.23 -0.07
CA PHE A 266 8.47 2.87 1.20
C PHE A 266 9.06 4.27 1.35
N VAL A 267 10.31 4.46 0.95
CA VAL A 267 10.97 5.77 1.02
C VAL A 267 10.23 6.79 0.17
N HIS A 268 10.01 6.50 -1.10
CA HIS A 268 9.32 7.43 -2.00
C HIS A 268 7.85 7.66 -1.63
N MET A 269 7.16 6.64 -1.14
CA MET A 269 5.77 6.76 -0.68
C MET A 269 5.66 7.70 0.54
N ILE A 270 6.61 7.62 1.48
CA ILE A 270 6.64 8.51 2.65
C ILE A 270 7.00 9.94 2.22
N GLU A 271 7.93 10.12 1.28
CA GLU A 271 8.23 11.44 0.70
C GLU A 271 7.00 12.04 0.02
N ASP A 272 6.27 11.25 -0.76
CA ASP A 272 5.04 11.69 -1.42
C ASP A 272 3.98 12.11 -0.39
N TRP A 273 3.78 11.33 0.67
CA TRP A 273 2.90 11.70 1.76
C TRP A 273 3.30 13.04 2.41
N ILE A 274 4.59 13.25 2.67
CA ILE A 274 5.11 14.49 3.25
C ILE A 274 4.85 15.67 2.32
N ASN A 275 4.99 15.50 0.99
CA ASN A 275 4.67 16.53 0.01
C ASN A 275 3.17 16.88 0.03
N VAL A 276 2.28 15.89 0.10
CA VAL A 276 0.83 16.11 0.26
C VAL A 276 0.52 16.97 1.49
N LEU A 277 1.22 16.75 2.60
CA LEU A 277 1.06 17.55 3.82
C LEU A 277 1.62 18.97 3.69
N GLU A 278 2.77 19.14 3.03
CA GLU A 278 3.37 20.47 2.78
C GLU A 278 2.50 21.35 1.88
N GLU A 279 1.89 20.74 0.86
CA GLU A 279 1.00 21.39 -0.09
C GLU A 279 -0.40 21.62 0.48
N ARG A 280 -0.76 20.92 1.57
CA ARG A 280 -2.10 20.88 2.15
C ARG A 280 -3.17 20.54 1.10
N SER A 281 -2.79 19.69 0.15
CA SER A 281 -3.64 19.36 -0.99
C SER A 281 -4.63 18.26 -0.62
N TYR A 282 -5.92 18.53 -0.79
CA TYR A 282 -6.96 17.51 -0.87
C TYR A 282 -7.18 17.17 -2.33
N ASN A 283 -7.00 15.89 -2.69
CA ASN A 283 -7.28 15.41 -4.04
C ASN A 283 -8.46 14.42 -4.01
N PRO A 284 -9.62 14.76 -4.58
CA PRO A 284 -10.77 13.85 -4.63
C PRO A 284 -10.50 12.59 -5.47
N GLU A 285 -9.63 12.66 -6.50
CA GLU A 285 -9.28 11.50 -7.33
C GLU A 285 -8.56 10.41 -6.51
N SER A 286 -7.80 10.80 -5.47
CA SER A 286 -7.16 9.82 -4.59
C SER A 286 -8.17 9.05 -3.73
N ILE A 287 -9.29 9.68 -3.36
CA ILE A 287 -10.39 9.02 -2.64
C ILE A 287 -11.08 8.00 -3.54
N GLU A 288 -11.38 8.39 -4.78
CA GLU A 288 -11.97 7.50 -5.79
C GLU A 288 -11.03 6.32 -6.11
N ASP A 289 -9.74 6.58 -6.28
CA ASP A 289 -8.74 5.55 -6.55
C ASP A 289 -8.64 4.49 -5.43
N ILE A 290 -8.72 4.90 -4.17
CA ILE A 290 -8.80 3.97 -3.03
C ILE A 290 -10.08 3.14 -3.09
N TRP A 291 -11.22 3.78 -3.36
CA TRP A 291 -12.51 3.09 -3.50
C TRP A 291 -12.48 2.05 -4.62
N GLU A 292 -12.01 2.42 -5.79
CA GLU A 292 -11.94 1.51 -6.95
C GLU A 292 -11.09 0.25 -6.67
N THR A 293 -9.96 0.38 -5.95
CA THR A 293 -9.16 -0.78 -5.58
C THR A 293 -9.93 -1.70 -4.61
N HIS A 294 -10.61 -1.14 -3.60
CA HIS A 294 -11.40 -1.96 -2.66
C HIS A 294 -12.64 -2.56 -3.30
N HIS A 295 -13.31 -1.81 -4.19
CA HIS A 295 -14.45 -2.31 -4.97
C HIS A 295 -14.04 -3.48 -5.89
N LEU A 296 -12.87 -3.39 -6.54
CA LEU A 296 -12.35 -4.49 -7.35
C LEU A 296 -12.01 -5.71 -6.48
N CYS A 297 -11.44 -5.51 -5.28
CA CYS A 297 -11.20 -6.58 -4.32
C CYS A 297 -12.51 -7.28 -3.91
N GLU A 298 -13.57 -6.54 -3.61
CA GLU A 298 -14.89 -7.10 -3.25
C GLU A 298 -15.52 -7.83 -4.45
N THR A 299 -15.42 -7.27 -5.66
CA THR A 299 -15.90 -7.92 -6.89
C THR A 299 -15.21 -9.26 -7.13
N ILE A 300 -13.89 -9.33 -6.93
CA ILE A 300 -13.11 -10.57 -7.06
C ILE A 300 -13.51 -11.57 -5.96
N LEU A 301 -13.65 -11.10 -4.71
CA LEU A 301 -14.06 -11.94 -3.59
C LEU A 301 -15.42 -12.59 -3.84
N ASN A 302 -16.41 -11.83 -4.31
CA ASN A 302 -17.75 -12.33 -4.60
C ASN A 302 -17.72 -13.44 -5.68
N LYS A 303 -16.84 -13.32 -6.68
CA LYS A 303 -16.64 -14.38 -7.67
C LYS A 303 -16.00 -15.65 -7.09
N VAL A 304 -15.08 -15.51 -6.14
CA VAL A 304 -14.48 -16.66 -5.41
C VAL A 304 -15.51 -17.39 -4.54
N LEU A 305 -16.44 -16.67 -3.92
CA LEU A 305 -17.45 -17.26 -3.02
C LEU A 305 -18.61 -17.97 -3.76
N ILE A 306 -18.79 -17.68 -5.04
CA ILE A 306 -19.83 -18.28 -5.90
C ILE A 306 -19.29 -19.48 -6.70
N SER A 307 -17.97 -19.58 -6.87
CA SER A 307 -17.29 -20.67 -7.61
C SER A 307 -17.04 -21.89 -6.72
#